data_d11903726cfb04a7b5b858995093ecbb
#
_entry.id   d11903726cfb04a7b5b858995093ecbb
#
_cell.length_a   1.000
_cell.length_b   1.000
_cell.length_c   1.000
_cell.angle_alpha   90.00
_cell.angle_beta   90.00
_cell.angle_gamma   90.00
#
_symmetry.space_group_name_H-M   'P 1'
#
loop_
_entity.id
_entity.type
_entity.pdbx_description
1 polymer ?
#
loop_
_entity_poly.entity_id
_entity_poly.type
_entity_poly.pdbx_seq_one_letter_code
_entity_poly.pdbx_strand_id
1 'polypeptide(L)'
;TPEKVGRLMHAIYNYQGSLVVRSALQIMALTFCRTTEIRCAEWQEFDFEDNIWRIPAERMKMRRDHLVPLSRQALAVLEKLRAYSGGNQYVFPSYRSETIPFGRTALQRAIRRMGFEKDEMCPHGFRAMASTLLNELGYNRDWIERQLAHAPTEQIRGIYNRAEYLSERRRMLQNWADYLDGLRAKARQEVDLE
;
A
#
# COMPACT_ATOMS: atom_id res chain seq x y z
N THR A 1 6.02 -16.80 -1.96
CA THR A 1 6.76 -17.19 -0.76
C THR A 1 7.31 -15.95 -0.05
N PRO A 2 7.59 -16.00 1.27
CA PRO A 2 8.20 -14.91 2.03
C PRO A 2 9.52 -14.41 1.43
N GLU A 3 10.39 -15.30 0.93
CA GLU A 3 11.66 -14.96 0.29
C GLU A 3 11.45 -14.06 -0.94
N LYS A 4 10.49 -14.41 -1.81
CA LYS A 4 10.14 -13.58 -2.98
C LYS A 4 9.66 -12.20 -2.56
N VAL A 5 8.88 -12.12 -1.47
CA VAL A 5 8.42 -10.84 -0.91
C VAL A 5 9.59 -10.03 -0.36
N GLY A 6 10.52 -10.66 0.33
CA GLY A 6 11.75 -10.02 0.81
C GLY A 6 12.54 -9.39 -0.33
N ARG A 7 12.79 -10.14 -1.41
CA ARG A 7 13.47 -9.62 -2.62
C ARG A 7 12.71 -8.46 -3.26
N LEU A 8 11.38 -8.55 -3.37
CA LEU A 8 10.55 -7.47 -3.88
C LEU A 8 10.69 -6.21 -3.02
N MET A 9 10.57 -6.33 -1.70
CA MET A 9 10.73 -5.19 -0.78
C MET A 9 12.12 -4.59 -0.86
N HIS A 10 13.17 -5.41 -0.92
CA HIS A 10 14.54 -4.94 -1.12
C HIS A 10 14.66 -4.14 -2.42
N ALA A 11 14.16 -4.66 -3.53
CA ALA A 11 14.18 -3.98 -4.82
C ALA A 11 13.40 -2.65 -4.82
N ILE A 12 12.21 -2.59 -4.17
CA ILE A 12 11.42 -1.36 -4.06
C ILE A 12 12.19 -0.28 -3.29
N TYR A 13 12.79 -0.63 -2.15
CA TYR A 13 13.51 0.34 -1.33
C TYR A 13 14.81 0.84 -1.99
N ASN A 14 15.43 0.04 -2.86
CA ASN A 14 16.61 0.37 -3.63
C ASN A 14 16.31 0.88 -5.05
N TYR A 15 15.04 1.05 -5.40
CA TYR A 15 14.65 1.51 -6.74
C TYR A 15 15.22 2.90 -7.04
N GLN A 16 16.08 2.99 -8.09
CA GLN A 16 16.80 4.21 -8.49
C GLN A 16 16.00 5.14 -9.41
N GLY A 17 14.70 4.88 -9.60
CA GLY A 17 13.82 5.76 -10.36
C GLY A 17 13.26 6.91 -9.53
N SER A 18 12.13 7.46 -9.99
CA SER A 18 11.48 8.59 -9.33
C SER A 18 11.13 8.29 -7.86
N LEU A 19 11.43 9.25 -6.97
CA LEU A 19 11.04 9.22 -5.56
C LEU A 19 9.52 8.98 -5.43
N VAL A 20 8.71 9.67 -6.25
CA VAL A 20 7.24 9.54 -6.25
C VAL A 20 6.81 8.10 -6.53
N VAL A 21 7.39 7.46 -7.55
CA VAL A 21 7.04 6.08 -7.94
C VAL A 21 7.52 5.09 -6.88
N ARG A 22 8.73 5.28 -6.34
CA ARG A 22 9.25 4.46 -5.24
C ARG A 22 8.35 4.54 -4.01
N SER A 23 8.00 5.74 -3.59
CA SER A 23 7.11 5.97 -2.44
C SER A 23 5.72 5.38 -2.67
N ALA A 24 5.17 5.51 -3.88
CA ALA A 24 3.88 4.90 -4.23
C ALA A 24 3.91 3.37 -4.13
N LEU A 25 4.99 2.71 -4.57
CA LEU A 25 5.19 1.27 -4.40
C LEU A 25 5.31 0.87 -2.93
N GLN A 26 6.04 1.66 -2.13
CA GLN A 26 6.15 1.43 -0.68
C GLN A 26 4.80 1.55 0.02
N ILE A 27 4.04 2.61 -0.24
CA ILE A 27 2.68 2.78 0.34
C ILE A 27 1.75 1.66 -0.14
N MET A 28 1.84 1.26 -1.41
CA MET A 28 1.05 0.13 -1.94
C MET A 28 1.37 -1.18 -1.21
N ALA A 29 2.63 -1.49 -0.95
CA ALA A 29 3.04 -2.69 -0.21
C ALA A 29 2.55 -2.65 1.24
N LEU A 30 2.62 -1.48 1.89
CA LEU A 30 2.28 -1.29 3.30
C LEU A 30 0.76 -1.25 3.56
N THR A 31 -0.04 -0.76 2.60
CA THR A 31 -1.49 -0.57 2.76
C THR A 31 -2.34 -1.49 1.90
N PHE A 32 -1.74 -2.12 0.88
CA PHE A 32 -2.38 -2.93 -0.16
C PHE A 32 -3.67 -2.34 -0.74
N CYS A 33 -3.75 -0.98 -0.78
CA CYS A 33 -4.80 -0.23 -1.46
C CYS A 33 -4.72 -0.44 -2.99
N ARG A 34 -5.80 -0.12 -3.70
CA ARG A 34 -5.83 -0.27 -5.16
C ARG A 34 -4.93 0.75 -5.84
N THR A 35 -4.40 0.38 -7.00
CA THR A 35 -3.53 1.26 -7.81
C THR A 35 -4.14 2.64 -8.06
N THR A 36 -5.45 2.71 -8.33
CA THR A 36 -6.15 3.98 -8.56
C THR A 36 -6.28 4.80 -7.27
N GLU A 37 -6.49 4.14 -6.13
CA GLU A 37 -6.55 4.78 -4.82
C GLU A 37 -5.19 5.42 -4.48
N ILE A 38 -4.10 4.66 -4.64
CA ILE A 38 -2.73 5.17 -4.46
C ILE A 38 -2.45 6.33 -5.43
N ARG A 39 -2.67 6.10 -6.72
CA ARG A 39 -2.30 7.07 -7.76
C ARG A 39 -2.97 8.42 -7.58
N CYS A 40 -4.24 8.43 -7.20
CA CYS A 40 -5.04 9.64 -7.04
C CYS A 40 -5.15 10.11 -5.58
N ALA A 41 -4.27 9.66 -4.68
CA ALA A 41 -4.24 10.11 -3.30
C ALA A 41 -3.93 11.60 -3.21
N GLU A 42 -4.72 12.33 -2.43
CA GLU A 42 -4.56 13.76 -2.18
C GLU A 42 -4.10 14.00 -0.73
N TRP A 43 -3.26 15.02 -0.52
CA TRP A 43 -2.73 15.32 0.82
C TRP A 43 -3.82 15.60 1.85
N GLN A 44 -4.92 16.23 1.45
CA GLN A 44 -6.07 16.54 2.32
C GLN A 44 -6.80 15.31 2.85
N GLU A 45 -6.55 14.12 2.29
CA GLU A 45 -7.15 12.86 2.72
C GLU A 45 -6.42 12.23 3.90
N PHE A 46 -5.24 12.75 4.25
CA PHE A 46 -4.37 12.20 5.30
C PHE A 46 -4.53 12.96 6.61
N ASP A 47 -5.00 12.26 7.63
CA ASP A 47 -5.02 12.71 9.00
C ASP A 47 -3.76 12.18 9.71
N PHE A 48 -2.78 13.08 9.89
CA PHE A 48 -1.50 12.75 10.54
C PHE A 48 -1.57 12.75 12.06
N GLU A 49 -2.63 13.31 12.67
CA GLU A 49 -2.86 13.23 14.11
C GLU A 49 -3.38 11.84 14.48
N ASP A 50 -4.38 11.37 13.75
CA ASP A 50 -4.96 10.04 13.93
C ASP A 50 -4.24 8.93 13.16
N ASN A 51 -3.25 9.28 12.32
CA ASN A 51 -2.54 8.32 11.46
C ASN A 51 -3.50 7.50 10.58
N ILE A 52 -4.39 8.18 9.89
CA ILE A 52 -5.41 7.60 9.01
C ILE A 52 -5.36 8.27 7.63
N TRP A 53 -5.44 7.47 6.59
CA TRP A 53 -5.78 7.92 5.25
C TRP A 53 -7.26 7.67 4.99
N ARG A 54 -8.03 8.73 4.77
CA ARG A 54 -9.45 8.67 4.46
C ARG A 54 -9.67 8.81 2.96
N ILE A 55 -9.94 7.70 2.29
CA ILE A 55 -10.27 7.69 0.87
C ILE A 55 -11.76 7.98 0.71
N PRO A 56 -12.14 9.08 0.04
CA PRO A 56 -13.54 9.48 -0.05
C PRO A 56 -14.36 8.54 -0.93
N ALA A 57 -15.65 8.45 -0.63
CA ALA A 57 -16.61 7.52 -1.25
C ALA A 57 -16.67 7.65 -2.79
N GLU A 58 -16.48 8.85 -3.33
CA GLU A 58 -16.51 9.15 -4.77
C GLU A 58 -15.42 8.39 -5.53
N ARG A 59 -14.30 8.11 -4.87
CA ARG A 59 -13.17 7.37 -5.45
C ARG A 59 -13.23 5.86 -5.18
N MET A 60 -14.16 5.43 -4.34
CA MET A 60 -14.32 4.03 -3.96
C MET A 60 -15.33 3.29 -4.83
N LYS A 61 -15.00 2.07 -5.29
CA LYS A 61 -15.91 1.22 -6.06
C LYS A 61 -17.25 0.97 -5.32
N MET A 62 -17.21 0.88 -3.99
CA MET A 62 -18.38 0.61 -3.14
C MET A 62 -19.09 1.90 -2.68
N ARG A 63 -18.67 3.08 -3.15
CA ARG A 63 -19.24 4.38 -2.80
C ARG A 63 -19.44 4.58 -1.29
N ARG A 64 -18.42 4.18 -0.51
CA ARG A 64 -18.30 4.40 0.93
C ARG A 64 -16.89 4.82 1.24
N ASP A 65 -16.71 5.72 2.18
CA ASP A 65 -15.38 6.10 2.68
C ASP A 65 -14.60 4.88 3.12
N HIS A 66 -13.33 4.86 2.78
CA HIS A 66 -12.42 3.82 3.23
C HIS A 66 -11.34 4.41 4.12
N LEU A 67 -11.37 4.03 5.41
CA LEU A 67 -10.38 4.43 6.39
C LEU A 67 -9.22 3.44 6.36
N VAL A 68 -8.02 3.93 6.07
CA VAL A 68 -6.80 3.12 6.01
C VAL A 68 -5.86 3.54 7.14
N PRO A 69 -5.70 2.73 8.21
CA PRO A 69 -4.70 3.01 9.23
C PRO A 69 -3.30 3.01 8.64
N LEU A 70 -2.46 3.93 9.08
CA LEU A 70 -1.09 4.08 8.62
C LEU A 70 -0.10 3.52 9.65
N SER A 71 0.78 2.64 9.20
CA SER A 71 1.91 2.15 10.01
C SER A 71 2.98 3.23 10.14
N ARG A 72 3.88 3.10 11.12
CA ARG A 72 5.05 3.98 11.28
C ARG A 72 5.88 4.08 10.00
N GLN A 73 6.04 2.96 9.29
CA GLN A 73 6.77 2.92 8.02
C GLN A 73 6.05 3.70 6.92
N ALA A 74 4.72 3.58 6.84
CA ALA A 74 3.93 4.36 5.89
C ALA A 74 4.03 5.86 6.17
N LEU A 75 3.92 6.26 7.44
CA LEU A 75 4.11 7.65 7.85
C LEU A 75 5.49 8.18 7.48
N ALA A 76 6.55 7.43 7.75
CA ALA A 76 7.92 7.83 7.39
C ALA A 76 8.11 8.01 5.87
N VAL A 77 7.46 7.20 5.04
CA VAL A 77 7.46 7.38 3.57
C VAL A 77 6.72 8.64 3.19
N LEU A 78 5.54 8.90 3.78
CA LEU A 78 4.73 10.09 3.50
C LEU A 78 5.42 11.38 3.95
N GLU A 79 6.07 11.39 5.11
CA GLU A 79 6.84 12.55 5.59
C GLU A 79 7.96 12.94 4.62
N LYS A 80 8.75 11.96 4.14
CA LYS A 80 9.79 12.21 3.12
C LYS A 80 9.20 12.76 1.84
N LEU A 81 8.05 12.23 1.42
CA LEU A 81 7.39 12.67 0.20
C LEU A 81 6.74 14.05 0.38
N ARG A 82 6.28 14.38 1.59
CA ARG A 82 5.71 15.70 1.91
C ARG A 82 6.72 16.84 1.71
N ALA A 83 7.98 16.60 2.01
CA ALA A 83 9.05 17.57 1.72
C ALA A 83 9.20 17.82 0.20
N TYR A 84 8.83 16.86 -0.64
CA TYR A 84 8.93 16.95 -2.09
C TYR A 84 7.65 17.48 -2.76
N SER A 85 6.47 16.99 -2.33
CA SER A 85 5.18 17.26 -3.00
C SER A 85 4.09 17.81 -2.07
N GLY A 86 4.44 18.21 -0.84
CA GLY A 86 3.46 18.65 0.16
C GLY A 86 2.69 19.93 -0.19
N GLY A 87 3.21 20.73 -1.14
CA GLY A 87 2.51 21.89 -1.69
C GLY A 87 1.54 21.58 -2.83
N ASN A 88 1.52 20.35 -3.32
CA ASN A 88 0.69 19.92 -4.43
C ASN A 88 -0.65 19.36 -3.94
N GLN A 89 -1.64 19.25 -4.83
CA GLN A 89 -2.89 18.57 -4.52
C GLN A 89 -2.64 17.07 -4.28
N TYR A 90 -1.93 16.42 -5.21
CA TYR A 90 -1.68 14.98 -5.16
C TYR A 90 -0.42 14.64 -4.35
N VAL A 91 -0.51 13.56 -3.58
CA VAL A 91 0.62 12.96 -2.88
C VAL A 91 1.68 12.47 -3.87
N PHE A 92 1.21 11.91 -4.98
CA PHE A 92 2.03 11.30 -6.03
C PHE A 92 1.83 12.03 -7.36
N PRO A 93 2.37 13.25 -7.52
CA PRO A 93 2.19 14.05 -8.73
C PRO A 93 2.96 13.48 -9.91
N SER A 94 2.56 13.89 -11.11
CA SER A 94 3.32 13.65 -12.33
C SER A 94 4.56 14.55 -12.38
N TYR A 95 5.65 14.06 -12.97
CA TYR A 95 6.82 14.90 -13.25
C TYR A 95 6.54 16.02 -14.25
N ARG A 96 5.43 15.92 -15.01
CA ARG A 96 5.02 16.91 -16.04
C ARG A 96 4.15 18.02 -15.48
N SER A 97 3.45 17.78 -14.39
CA SER A 97 2.51 18.74 -13.80
C SER A 97 2.17 18.35 -12.37
N GLU A 98 2.16 19.32 -11.50
CA GLU A 98 1.82 19.17 -10.08
C GLU A 98 0.30 18.95 -9.86
N THR A 99 -0.51 19.28 -10.86
CA THR A 99 -1.97 19.20 -10.81
C THR A 99 -2.56 17.90 -11.34
N ILE A 100 -1.72 16.97 -11.79
CA ILE A 100 -2.13 15.65 -12.24
C ILE A 100 -1.30 14.55 -11.55
N PRO A 101 -1.92 13.41 -11.26
CA PRO A 101 -1.18 12.29 -10.66
C PRO A 101 -0.25 11.62 -11.68
N PHE A 102 0.73 10.85 -11.22
CA PHE A 102 1.62 10.09 -12.10
C PHE A 102 0.89 9.13 -13.04
N GLY A 103 1.53 8.76 -14.14
CA GLY A 103 0.93 7.97 -15.22
C GLY A 103 0.48 6.57 -14.78
N ARG A 104 -0.61 6.07 -15.35
CA ARG A 104 -1.25 4.79 -14.99
C ARG A 104 -0.32 3.57 -15.05
N THR A 105 0.67 3.58 -15.94
CA THR A 105 1.61 2.47 -16.15
C THR A 105 2.91 2.62 -15.37
N ALA A 106 3.10 3.70 -14.61
CA ALA A 106 4.37 3.99 -13.95
C ALA A 106 4.80 2.92 -12.95
N LEU A 107 3.88 2.43 -12.11
CA LEU A 107 4.15 1.37 -11.14
C LEU A 107 4.51 0.05 -11.84
N GLN A 108 3.77 -0.31 -12.89
CA GLN A 108 4.04 -1.52 -13.65
C GLN A 108 5.42 -1.45 -14.32
N ARG A 109 5.77 -0.32 -14.93
CA ARG A 109 7.10 -0.11 -15.53
C ARG A 109 8.20 -0.18 -14.49
N ALA A 110 7.99 0.37 -13.30
CA ALA A 110 8.97 0.30 -12.22
C ALA A 110 9.20 -1.16 -11.77
N ILE A 111 8.14 -1.95 -11.60
CA ILE A 111 8.22 -3.37 -11.24
C ILE A 111 9.03 -4.14 -12.31
N ARG A 112 8.80 -3.89 -13.61
CA ARG A 112 9.57 -4.50 -14.70
C ARG A 112 11.05 -4.08 -14.66
N ARG A 113 11.35 -2.81 -14.40
CA ARG A 113 12.72 -2.32 -14.28
C ARG A 113 13.48 -2.90 -13.09
N MET A 114 12.77 -3.34 -12.06
CA MET A 114 13.33 -4.05 -10.91
C MET A 114 13.55 -5.55 -11.20
N GLY A 115 13.24 -6.05 -12.41
CA GLY A 115 13.49 -7.43 -12.84
C GLY A 115 12.36 -8.42 -12.56
N PHE A 116 11.16 -7.95 -12.13
CA PHE A 116 10.03 -8.85 -11.90
C PHE A 116 9.16 -8.99 -13.15
N GLU A 117 8.95 -10.21 -13.62
CA GLU A 117 8.11 -10.49 -14.78
C GLU A 117 6.60 -10.35 -14.46
N LYS A 118 5.77 -10.35 -15.52
CA LYS A 118 4.33 -10.06 -15.39
C LYS A 118 3.59 -11.11 -14.54
N ASP A 119 4.00 -12.34 -14.60
CA ASP A 119 3.48 -13.50 -13.85
C ASP A 119 4.04 -13.56 -12.44
N GLU A 120 5.20 -12.93 -12.18
CA GLU A 120 5.79 -12.86 -10.84
C GLU A 120 5.15 -11.76 -10.00
N MET A 121 5.04 -10.55 -10.55
CA MET A 121 4.50 -9.41 -9.81
C MET A 121 3.87 -8.37 -10.75
N CYS A 122 2.75 -7.83 -10.31
CA CYS A 122 2.07 -6.68 -10.90
C CYS A 122 1.50 -5.78 -9.80
N PRO A 123 1.09 -4.54 -10.10
CA PRO A 123 0.53 -3.64 -9.08
C PRO A 123 -0.65 -4.23 -8.32
N HIS A 124 -1.51 -5.03 -8.97
CA HIS A 124 -2.62 -5.72 -8.29
C HIS A 124 -2.14 -6.87 -7.41
N GLY A 125 -0.99 -7.45 -7.71
CA GLY A 125 -0.40 -8.56 -6.96
C GLY A 125 -0.09 -8.22 -5.49
N PHE A 126 0.14 -6.96 -5.13
CA PHE A 126 0.34 -6.56 -3.74
C PHE A 126 -0.86 -6.90 -2.85
N ARG A 127 -2.07 -6.84 -3.38
CA ARG A 127 -3.30 -7.17 -2.65
C ARG A 127 -3.43 -8.67 -2.42
N ALA A 128 -3.17 -9.46 -3.45
CA ALA A 128 -3.16 -10.93 -3.36
C ALA A 128 -2.06 -11.40 -2.39
N MET A 129 -0.86 -10.83 -2.50
CA MET A 129 0.28 -11.10 -1.61
C MET A 129 -0.09 -10.83 -0.14
N ALA A 130 -0.62 -9.63 0.16
CA ALA A 130 -1.00 -9.27 1.51
C ALA A 130 -2.14 -10.15 2.05
N SER A 131 -3.18 -10.39 1.24
CA SER A 131 -4.29 -11.26 1.63
C SER A 131 -3.81 -12.67 1.97
N THR A 132 -2.99 -13.28 1.10
CA THR A 132 -2.47 -14.64 1.34
C THR A 132 -1.64 -14.69 2.61
N LEU A 133 -0.63 -13.84 2.74
CA LEU A 133 0.28 -13.89 3.89
C LEU A 133 -0.39 -13.52 5.21
N LEU A 134 -1.30 -12.55 5.24
CA LEU A 134 -2.03 -12.22 6.45
C LEU A 134 -2.96 -13.36 6.90
N ASN A 135 -3.58 -14.09 5.97
CA ASN A 135 -4.34 -15.29 6.30
C ASN A 135 -3.42 -16.41 6.83
N GLU A 136 -2.25 -16.64 6.23
CA GLU A 136 -1.25 -17.61 6.69
C GLU A 136 -0.70 -17.25 8.08
N LEU A 137 -0.54 -15.95 8.38
CA LEU A 137 -0.15 -15.44 9.70
C LEU A 137 -1.30 -15.48 10.74
N GLY A 138 -2.49 -15.99 10.36
CA GLY A 138 -3.61 -16.22 11.27
C GLY A 138 -4.43 -14.97 11.62
N TYR A 139 -4.33 -13.90 10.83
CA TYR A 139 -5.18 -12.72 11.06
C TYR A 139 -6.64 -12.98 10.72
N ASN A 140 -7.53 -12.31 11.44
CA ASN A 140 -8.96 -12.41 11.22
C ASN A 140 -9.33 -11.99 9.79
N ARG A 141 -10.05 -12.85 9.08
CA ARG A 141 -10.46 -12.64 7.69
C ARG A 141 -11.28 -11.35 7.51
N ASP A 142 -12.16 -11.01 8.45
CA ASP A 142 -12.99 -9.81 8.35
C ASP A 142 -12.13 -8.53 8.38
N TRP A 143 -11.02 -8.52 9.13
CA TRP A 143 -10.08 -7.40 9.16
C TRP A 143 -9.36 -7.24 7.83
N ILE A 144 -8.94 -8.37 7.23
CA ILE A 144 -8.27 -8.40 5.92
C ILE A 144 -9.22 -7.92 4.83
N GLU A 145 -10.44 -8.47 4.77
CA GLU A 145 -11.46 -8.10 3.77
C GLU A 145 -11.87 -6.63 3.91
N ARG A 146 -11.99 -6.14 5.15
CA ARG A 146 -12.28 -4.73 5.40
C ARG A 146 -11.14 -3.82 4.94
N GLN A 147 -9.89 -4.20 5.17
CA GLN A 147 -8.72 -3.47 4.69
C GLN A 147 -8.64 -3.49 3.16
N LEU A 148 -9.00 -4.57 2.52
CA LEU A 148 -9.08 -4.69 1.07
C LEU A 148 -10.27 -3.91 0.46
N ALA A 149 -11.17 -3.38 1.27
CA ALA A 149 -12.42 -2.77 0.84
C ALA A 149 -13.20 -3.68 -0.14
N HIS A 150 -13.25 -4.98 0.17
CA HIS A 150 -14.07 -5.92 -0.57
C HIS A 150 -15.56 -5.79 -0.17
N ALA A 151 -16.45 -6.09 -1.12
CA ALA A 151 -17.86 -6.22 -0.80
C ALA A 151 -18.06 -7.41 0.14
N PRO A 152 -18.96 -7.32 1.14
CA PRO A 152 -19.33 -8.47 1.96
C PRO A 152 -19.84 -9.61 1.05
N THR A 153 -19.33 -10.81 1.27
CA THR A 153 -19.62 -11.98 0.40
C THR A 153 -21.04 -12.53 0.63
N GLU A 154 -21.64 -12.22 1.77
CA GLU A 154 -23.02 -12.63 2.10
C GLU A 154 -23.88 -11.40 2.40
N GLN A 155 -25.06 -11.33 1.78
CA GLN A 155 -26.00 -10.23 1.94
C GLN A 155 -26.39 -10.00 3.42
N ILE A 156 -26.46 -11.06 4.22
CA ILE A 156 -26.81 -11.03 5.65
C ILE A 156 -25.66 -10.43 6.48
N ARG A 157 -24.39 -10.76 6.19
CA ARG A 157 -23.22 -10.15 6.83
C ARG A 157 -23.09 -8.66 6.51
N GLY A 158 -23.42 -8.25 5.29
CA GLY A 158 -23.36 -6.85 4.85
C GLY A 158 -24.34 -5.92 5.58
N ILE A 159 -25.49 -6.43 6.02
CA ILE A 159 -26.52 -5.65 6.74
C ILE A 159 -26.09 -5.40 8.19
N TYR A 160 -25.40 -6.35 8.83
CA TYR A 160 -25.03 -6.27 10.25
C TYR A 160 -23.59 -5.82 10.50
N ASN A 161 -22.67 -5.98 9.53
CA ASN A 161 -21.27 -5.67 9.74
C ASN A 161 -20.92 -4.24 9.26
N ARG A 162 -21.26 -3.24 10.08
CA ARG A 162 -20.80 -1.85 9.93
C ARG A 162 -19.47 -1.58 10.62
N ALA A 163 -18.89 -2.61 11.23
CA ALA A 163 -17.68 -2.46 12.00
C ALA A 163 -16.49 -2.12 11.09
N GLU A 164 -15.76 -1.08 11.44
CA GLU A 164 -14.55 -0.65 10.74
C GLU A 164 -13.30 -1.41 11.19
N TYR A 165 -13.34 -2.06 12.36
CA TYR A 165 -12.21 -2.77 12.98
C TYR A 165 -10.93 -1.92 13.02
N LEU A 166 -11.05 -0.62 13.26
CA LEU A 166 -9.92 0.31 13.13
C LEU A 166 -8.76 -0.02 14.06
N SER A 167 -9.04 -0.37 15.32
CA SER A 167 -8.01 -0.73 16.30
C SER A 167 -7.29 -2.03 15.92
N GLU A 168 -8.03 -3.02 15.47
CA GLU A 168 -7.51 -4.32 15.05
C GLU A 168 -6.71 -4.18 13.74
N ARG A 169 -7.26 -3.45 12.77
CA ARG A 169 -6.59 -3.18 11.50
C ARG A 169 -5.33 -2.33 11.69
N ARG A 170 -5.33 -1.39 12.63
CA ARG A 170 -4.13 -0.61 12.99
C ARG A 170 -3.00 -1.52 13.48
N ARG A 171 -3.31 -2.45 14.39
CA ARG A 171 -2.34 -3.46 14.86
C ARG A 171 -1.89 -4.38 13.73
N MET A 172 -2.83 -4.89 12.94
CA MET A 172 -2.55 -5.76 11.79
C MET A 172 -1.61 -5.07 10.80
N LEU A 173 -1.88 -3.82 10.41
CA LEU A 173 -1.05 -3.08 9.45
C LEU A 173 0.32 -2.71 10.01
N GLN A 174 0.43 -2.43 11.32
CA GLN A 174 1.74 -2.22 11.93
C GLN A 174 2.56 -3.51 11.93
N ASN A 175 1.98 -4.62 12.34
CA ASN A 175 2.65 -5.92 12.33
C ASN A 175 3.01 -6.37 10.89
N TRP A 176 2.15 -6.08 9.91
CA TRP A 176 2.42 -6.31 8.50
C TRP A 176 3.63 -5.52 8.02
N ALA A 177 3.71 -4.24 8.37
CA ALA A 177 4.85 -3.40 8.01
C ALA A 177 6.15 -3.89 8.65
N ASP A 178 6.12 -4.28 9.94
CA ASP A 178 7.26 -4.84 10.65
C ASP A 178 7.68 -6.20 10.05
N TYR A 179 6.73 -7.03 9.63
CA TYR A 179 6.98 -8.29 8.92
C TYR A 179 7.68 -8.06 7.57
N LEU A 180 7.19 -7.10 6.77
CA LEU A 180 7.83 -6.73 5.49
C LEU A 180 9.26 -6.21 5.69
N ASP A 181 9.51 -5.41 6.74
CA ASP A 181 10.85 -4.95 7.08
C ASP A 181 11.78 -6.11 7.46
N GLY A 182 11.28 -7.08 8.21
CA GLY A 182 12.03 -8.30 8.54
C GLY A 182 12.41 -9.12 7.31
N LEU A 183 11.47 -9.30 6.37
CA LEU A 183 11.73 -10.00 5.11
C LEU A 183 12.75 -9.25 4.24
N ARG A 184 12.64 -7.92 4.16
CA ARG A 184 13.59 -7.08 3.44
C ARG A 184 14.99 -7.18 4.02
N ALA A 185 15.13 -7.18 5.35
CA ALA A 185 16.43 -7.28 6.01
C ALA A 185 17.12 -8.63 5.72
N LYS A 186 16.37 -9.73 5.70
CA LYS A 186 16.88 -11.05 5.32
C LYS A 186 17.37 -11.08 3.88
N ALA A 187 16.56 -10.57 2.94
CA ALA A 187 16.92 -10.52 1.52
C ALA A 187 18.17 -9.65 1.26
N ARG A 188 18.36 -8.58 2.04
CA ARG A 188 19.59 -7.77 1.96
C ARG A 188 20.84 -8.57 2.35
N GLN A 189 20.75 -9.35 3.44
CA GLN A 189 21.89 -10.17 3.91
C GLN A 189 22.28 -11.22 2.87
N GLU A 190 21.31 -11.80 2.15
CA GLU A 190 21.57 -12.76 1.08
C GLU A 190 22.33 -12.12 -0.08
N VAL A 191 21.95 -10.91 -0.49
CA VAL A 191 22.63 -10.17 -1.57
C VAL A 191 24.06 -9.73 -1.18
N ASP A 192 24.28 -9.36 0.08
CA ASP A 192 25.60 -8.93 0.58
C ASP A 192 26.59 -10.11 0.71
N LEU A 193 26.12 -11.37 0.61
CA LEU A 193 26.93 -12.60 0.69
C LEU A 193 27.26 -13.22 -0.68
N GLU A 194 26.62 -12.79 -1.78
CA GLU A 194 26.91 -13.19 -3.17
C GLU A 194 27.93 -12.25 -3.84
#